data_c86f448e9a7a1e74d2f1157cf8e55df8
#
_entry.id   c86f448e9a7a1e74d2f1157cf8e55df8
#
_cell.length_a   1.000
_cell.length_b   1.000
_cell.length_c   1.000
_cell.angle_alpha   90.00
_cell.angle_beta   90.00
_cell.angle_gamma   90.00
#
_symmetry.space_group_name_H-M   'P 1'
#
loop_
_entity.id
_entity.type
_entity.pdbx_description
1 polymer ?
#
loop_
_entity_poly.entity_id
_entity_poly.type
_entity_poly.pdbx_seq_one_letter_code
_entity_poly.pdbx_strand_id
1 'polypeptide(L)'
;MPTVAAGTFSLNCAYFGIPCIGNVDVDTQMYCHPNLAVDVKDLEYANSIARMLRDDKDFYENCSKTAKENYNEYYSLEVWRDRIKKHL
;
A
#
# COMPACT_ATOMS: atom_id res chain seq x y z
N MET A 1 16.79 -8.84 3.74
CA MET A 1 16.73 -7.64 2.91
C MET A 1 15.56 -6.78 3.33
N PRO A 2 15.82 -5.60 3.87
CA PRO A 2 14.73 -4.76 4.41
C PRO A 2 13.69 -4.35 3.37
N THR A 3 14.10 -4.07 2.15
CA THR A 3 13.19 -3.63 1.09
C THR A 3 12.19 -4.71 0.69
N VAL A 4 12.63 -5.95 0.63
CA VAL A 4 11.74 -7.09 0.28
C VAL A 4 10.72 -7.30 1.39
N ALA A 5 11.16 -7.27 2.64
CA ALA A 5 10.25 -7.42 3.79
C ALA A 5 9.23 -6.29 3.85
N ALA A 6 9.65 -5.05 3.60
CA ALA A 6 8.75 -3.90 3.58
C ALA A 6 7.72 -4.00 2.46
N GLY A 7 8.14 -4.46 1.27
CA GLY A 7 7.22 -4.66 0.14
C GLY A 7 6.18 -5.72 0.43
N THR A 8 6.59 -6.83 1.03
CA THR A 8 5.68 -7.91 1.43
C THR A 8 4.68 -7.43 2.48
N PHE A 9 5.14 -6.63 3.44
CA PHE A 9 4.26 -6.08 4.47
C PHE A 9 3.18 -5.19 3.87
N SER A 10 3.56 -4.26 2.99
CA SER A 10 2.60 -3.37 2.32
C SER A 10 1.57 -4.17 1.52
N LEU A 11 2.02 -5.20 0.83
CA LEU A 11 1.14 -6.05 0.02
C LEU A 11 0.15 -6.82 0.90
N ASN A 12 0.61 -7.38 2.00
CA ASN A 12 -0.27 -8.09 2.94
C ASN A 12 -1.30 -7.15 3.57
N CYS A 13 -0.91 -5.94 3.93
CA CYS A 13 -1.84 -4.94 4.45
C CYS A 13 -2.93 -4.63 3.41
N ALA A 14 -2.55 -4.47 2.14
CA ALA A 14 -3.51 -4.18 1.08
C ALA A 14 -4.51 -5.33 0.91
N TYR A 15 -4.04 -6.57 0.96
CA TYR A 15 -4.92 -7.73 0.87
C TYR A 15 -6.01 -7.72 1.93
N PHE A 16 -5.66 -7.35 3.17
CA PHE A 16 -6.60 -7.28 4.28
C PHE A 16 -7.34 -5.94 4.37
N GLY A 17 -7.04 -4.99 3.48
CA GLY A 17 -7.64 -3.66 3.53
C GLY A 17 -7.16 -2.82 4.71
N ILE A 18 -5.94 -3.06 5.17
CA ILE A 18 -5.34 -2.31 6.27
C ILE A 18 -4.46 -1.21 5.68
N PRO A 19 -4.74 0.08 5.95
CA PRO A 19 -3.88 1.17 5.48
C PRO A 19 -2.46 1.02 6.02
N CYS A 20 -1.48 1.21 5.14
CA CYS A 20 -0.07 1.04 5.48
C CYS A 20 0.70 2.28 5.07
N ILE A 21 1.35 2.94 6.03
CA ILE A 21 2.25 4.06 5.76
C ILE A 21 3.63 3.47 5.46
N GLY A 22 4.21 3.85 4.34
CA GLY A 22 5.50 3.33 3.95
C GLY A 22 6.28 4.29 3.07
N ASN A 23 7.51 3.92 2.76
CA ASN A 23 8.42 4.76 1.99
C ASN A 23 8.02 4.77 0.52
N VAL A 24 8.16 5.94 -0.12
CA VAL A 24 7.90 6.12 -1.55
C VAL A 24 8.77 5.24 -2.43
N ASP A 25 9.89 4.75 -1.94
CA ASP A 25 10.79 3.87 -2.70
C ASP A 25 10.30 2.43 -2.82
N VAL A 26 9.24 2.07 -2.10
CA VAL A 26 8.70 0.71 -2.12
C VAL A 26 7.56 0.64 -3.14
N ASP A 27 7.71 -0.16 -4.19
CA ASP A 27 6.74 -0.24 -5.29
C ASP A 27 5.34 -0.64 -4.82
N THR A 28 5.23 -1.66 -3.97
CA THR A 28 3.92 -2.09 -3.46
C THR A 28 3.26 -1.01 -2.63
N GLN A 29 4.04 -0.18 -1.93
CA GLN A 29 3.53 0.96 -1.19
C GLN A 29 2.92 1.99 -2.14
N MET A 30 3.60 2.29 -3.24
CA MET A 30 3.12 3.28 -4.22
C MET A 30 1.87 2.79 -4.95
N TYR A 31 1.82 1.51 -5.31
CA TYR A 31 0.68 0.97 -6.04
C TYR A 31 -0.53 0.74 -5.16
N CYS A 32 -0.35 0.18 -3.96
CA CYS A 32 -1.47 -0.19 -3.09
C CYS A 32 -1.89 0.94 -2.16
N HIS A 33 -0.94 1.71 -1.67
CA HIS A 33 -1.19 2.76 -0.67
C HIS A 33 -0.64 4.11 -1.14
N PRO A 34 -1.11 4.64 -2.30
CA PRO A 34 -0.52 5.87 -2.85
C PRO A 34 -0.69 7.09 -1.94
N ASN A 35 -1.79 7.15 -1.18
CA ASN A 35 -2.06 8.27 -0.29
C ASN A 35 -1.25 8.21 1.01
N LEU A 36 -0.58 7.09 1.26
CA LEU A 36 0.18 6.83 2.48
C LEU A 36 1.66 6.62 2.21
N ALA A 37 2.10 6.85 0.98
CA ALA A 37 3.52 6.78 0.63
C ALA A 37 4.19 8.09 1.06
N VAL A 38 5.19 7.99 1.92
CA VAL A 38 5.87 9.15 2.49
C VAL A 38 7.39 9.01 2.30
N ASP A 39 8.09 10.16 2.26
CA ASP A 39 9.53 10.14 2.31
C ASP A 39 9.96 9.99 3.77
N VAL A 40 10.81 8.99 4.05
CA VAL A 40 11.29 8.73 5.41
C VAL A 40 12.05 9.91 6.01
N LYS A 41 12.50 10.84 5.19
CA LYS A 41 13.18 12.06 5.64
C LYS A 41 12.19 13.11 6.14
N ASP A 42 10.91 13.00 5.79
CA ASP A 42 9.88 13.97 6.19
C ASP A 42 9.04 13.37 7.31
N LEU A 43 9.59 13.41 8.52
CA LEU A 43 8.93 12.85 9.70
C LEU A 43 7.68 13.62 10.08
N GLU A 44 7.64 14.93 9.86
CA GLU A 44 6.46 15.75 10.17
C GLU A 44 5.28 15.34 9.31
N TYR A 45 5.50 15.15 8.02
CA TYR A 45 4.46 14.71 7.10
C TYR A 45 3.98 13.30 7.46
N ALA A 46 4.90 12.40 7.74
CA ALA A 46 4.57 11.03 8.13
C ALA A 46 3.71 11.02 9.41
N ASN A 47 4.08 11.84 10.39
CA ASN A 47 3.30 11.96 11.63
C ASN A 47 1.91 12.54 11.38
N SER A 48 1.78 13.51 10.48
CA SER A 48 0.49 14.08 10.11
C SER A 48 -0.43 13.01 9.50
N ILE A 49 0.09 12.20 8.60
CA ILE A 49 -0.66 11.11 7.97
C ILE A 49 -1.08 10.08 9.02
N ALA A 50 -0.19 9.72 9.93
CA ALA A 50 -0.51 8.78 11.00
C ALA A 50 -1.65 9.29 11.90
N ARG A 51 -1.63 10.59 12.23
CA ARG A 51 -2.70 11.20 13.00
C ARG A 51 -4.01 11.19 12.25
N MET A 52 -4.00 11.48 10.96
CA MET A 52 -5.22 11.42 10.13
C MET A 52 -5.82 10.03 10.11
N LEU A 53 -4.99 9.00 9.98
CA LEU A 53 -5.47 7.62 10.01
C LEU A 53 -6.11 7.26 11.35
N ARG A 54 -5.55 7.78 12.44
CA ARG A 54 -6.07 7.53 13.78
C ARG A 54 -7.37 8.28 14.06
N ASP A 55 -7.46 9.55 13.65
CA ASP A 55 -8.50 10.46 14.10
C ASP A 55 -9.60 10.67 13.07
N ASP A 56 -9.35 10.45 11.79
CA ASP A 56 -10.31 10.65 10.70
C ASP A 56 -10.77 9.32 10.14
N LYS A 57 -11.97 8.91 10.56
CA LYS A 57 -12.54 7.64 10.14
C LYS A 57 -12.76 7.56 8.63
N ASP A 58 -13.22 8.64 8.01
CA ASP A 58 -13.45 8.67 6.56
C ASP A 58 -12.16 8.52 5.79
N PHE A 59 -11.10 9.17 6.25
CA PHE A 59 -9.79 9.03 5.65
C PHE A 59 -9.29 7.58 5.77
N TYR A 60 -9.46 6.96 6.93
CA TYR A 60 -9.07 5.56 7.12
C TYR A 60 -9.83 4.63 6.17
N GLU A 61 -11.15 4.80 6.09
CA GLU A 61 -11.99 3.98 5.22
C GLU A 61 -11.63 4.14 3.74
N ASN A 62 -11.34 5.37 3.31
CA ASN A 62 -10.89 5.63 1.94
C ASN A 62 -9.55 4.94 1.65
N CYS A 63 -8.61 5.01 2.57
CA CYS A 63 -7.31 4.36 2.40
C CYS A 63 -7.45 2.84 2.36
N SER A 64 -8.30 2.28 3.22
CA SER A 64 -8.60 0.84 3.24
C SER A 64 -9.20 0.38 1.90
N LYS A 65 -10.18 1.10 1.41
CA LYS A 65 -10.84 0.80 0.14
C LYS A 65 -9.87 0.89 -1.02
N THR A 66 -9.08 1.96 -1.08
CA THR A 66 -8.08 2.17 -2.12
C THR A 66 -7.06 1.04 -2.14
N ALA A 67 -6.61 0.62 -0.96
CA ALA A 67 -5.64 -0.47 -0.84
C ALA A 67 -6.18 -1.78 -1.42
N LYS A 68 -7.41 -2.13 -1.07
CA LYS A 68 -8.05 -3.34 -1.58
C LYS A 68 -8.27 -3.28 -3.09
N GLU A 69 -8.76 -2.17 -3.59
CA GLU A 69 -9.01 -1.99 -5.03
C GLU A 69 -7.71 -2.09 -5.82
N ASN A 70 -6.66 -1.44 -5.35
CA ASN A 70 -5.37 -1.46 -6.02
C ASN A 70 -4.70 -2.83 -5.92
N TYR A 71 -4.84 -3.52 -4.79
CA TYR A 71 -4.36 -4.89 -4.69
C TYR A 71 -5.02 -5.78 -5.74
N ASN A 72 -6.34 -5.69 -5.87
CA ASN A 72 -7.08 -6.51 -6.84
C ASN A 72 -6.70 -6.17 -8.28
N GLU A 73 -6.41 -4.90 -8.55
CA GLU A 73 -6.03 -4.46 -9.90
C GLU A 73 -4.62 -4.91 -10.29
N TYR A 74 -3.66 -4.81 -9.37
CA TYR A 74 -2.25 -5.00 -9.70
C TYR A 74 -1.65 -6.31 -9.22
N TYR A 75 -2.17 -6.90 -8.15
CA TYR A 75 -1.53 -8.01 -7.46
C TYR A 75 -2.44 -9.20 -7.19
N SER A 76 -3.69 -9.18 -7.64
CA SER A 76 -4.60 -10.30 -7.41
C SER A 76 -4.08 -11.56 -8.11
N LEU A 77 -4.57 -12.72 -7.67
CA LEU A 77 -4.20 -14.00 -8.25
C LEU A 77 -4.53 -14.04 -9.74
N GLU A 78 -5.64 -13.43 -10.15
CA GLU A 78 -6.04 -13.38 -11.56
C GLU A 78 -5.06 -12.58 -12.40
N VAL A 79 -4.63 -11.42 -11.92
CA VAL A 79 -3.63 -10.60 -12.60
C VAL A 79 -2.32 -11.35 -12.74
N TRP A 80 -1.91 -12.04 -11.68
CA TRP A 80 -0.69 -12.83 -11.68
C TRP A 80 -0.76 -13.98 -12.69
N ARG A 81 -1.88 -14.68 -12.75
CA ARG A 81 -2.09 -15.75 -13.74
C ARG A 81 -2.02 -15.23 -15.17
N ASP A 82 -2.62 -14.09 -15.44
CA ASP A 82 -2.57 -13.48 -16.76
C ASP A 82 -1.15 -13.11 -17.17
N ARG A 83 -0.36 -12.60 -16.24
CA ARG A 83 1.05 -12.28 -16.51
C ARG A 83 1.85 -13.53 -16.83
N ILE A 84 1.62 -14.62 -16.13
CA ILE A 84 2.30 -15.89 -16.38
C ILE A 84 1.92 -16.41 -17.78
N LYS A 85 0.65 -16.38 -18.13
CA LYS A 85 0.18 -16.83 -19.44
C LYS A 85 0.83 -16.06 -20.58
N LYS A 86 1.04 -14.75 -20.40
CA LYS A 86 1.69 -13.92 -21.42
C LYS A 86 3.16 -14.26 -21.62
N HIS A 87 3.81 -14.83 -20.63
CA HIS A 87 5.22 -15.20 -20.69
C HIS A 87 5.46 -16.68 -21.05
N LEU A 88 4.41 -17.45 -21.11
CA LEU A 88 4.48 -18.84 -21.55
C LEU A 88 4.20 -18.95 -23.05
#